data_4f30dab147c8b926f953f2b8f9bcb31a
#
_entry.id   4f30dab147c8b926f953f2b8f9bcb31a
#
_cell.length_a   1.000
_cell.length_b   1.000
_cell.length_c   1.000
_cell.angle_alpha   90.00
_cell.angle_beta   90.00
_cell.angle_gamma   90.00
#
_symmetry.space_group_name_H-M   'P 1'
#
loop_
_entity.id
_entity.type
_entity.pdbx_description
1 polymer ?
#
loop_
_entity_poly.entity_id
_entity_poly.type
_entity_poly.pdbx_seq_one_letter_code
_entity_poly.pdbx_strand_id
1 'polypeptide(L)'
;MELDLEICRTIAIRYGLPLQFVFKEFCLMDVISQIAAITAREPGSLVFKGGTALNKAYLQKMQRFSEDADFDLVTKNSDKELYRFSKKLASEINGYMITELRRVRYTMQFYCMYGTPLGGEDHVRIDISSKRLRTAKPLENNMIISEFTHSSVSGIPIYSIEDLTARKMHALADRAEGKDLYDVHMALPMCSNKVLKTAIEFMLKSEGEEEAVDSFVQRSIARLKKSDPKKMRNLTNPFIPSASRPKSWEELKNDLLAMLEDFRAGL
;
A
#
# COMPACT_ATOMS: atom_id res chain seq x y z
N MET A 1 -2.49 -22.67 -5.01
CA MET A 1 -3.09 -22.09 -6.24
C MET A 1 -2.21 -22.47 -7.42
N GLU A 2 -2.77 -23.01 -8.49
CA GLU A 2 -2.05 -23.26 -9.73
C GLU A 2 -2.23 -22.05 -10.65
N LEU A 3 -1.10 -21.46 -11.11
CA LEU A 3 -1.10 -20.28 -11.98
C LEU A 3 -1.10 -20.73 -13.45
N ASP A 4 -2.14 -20.36 -14.18
CA ASP A 4 -2.20 -20.58 -15.63
C ASP A 4 -1.28 -19.58 -16.35
N LEU A 5 -0.24 -20.11 -17.00
CA LEU A 5 0.77 -19.31 -17.68
C LEU A 5 0.21 -18.51 -18.85
N GLU A 6 -0.74 -19.06 -19.62
CA GLU A 6 -1.31 -18.38 -20.80
C GLU A 6 -2.24 -17.24 -20.39
N ILE A 7 -3.01 -17.43 -19.32
CA ILE A 7 -3.82 -16.36 -18.73
C ILE A 7 -2.89 -15.23 -18.25
N CYS A 8 -1.84 -15.59 -17.51
CA CYS A 8 -0.88 -14.58 -17.00
C CYS A 8 -0.18 -13.83 -18.13
N ARG A 9 0.23 -14.51 -19.22
CA ARG A 9 0.81 -13.86 -20.42
C ARG A 9 -0.16 -12.88 -21.06
N THR A 10 -1.42 -13.29 -21.22
CA THR A 10 -2.46 -12.44 -21.81
C THR A 10 -2.65 -11.15 -20.99
N ILE A 11 -2.70 -11.26 -19.67
CA ILE A 11 -2.80 -10.12 -18.76
C ILE A 11 -1.54 -9.24 -18.86
N ALA A 12 -0.34 -9.84 -18.83
CA ALA A 12 0.92 -9.12 -18.93
C ALA A 12 1.00 -8.29 -20.23
N ILE A 13 0.61 -8.87 -21.36
CA ILE A 13 0.55 -8.19 -22.67
C ILE A 13 -0.50 -7.07 -22.64
N ARG A 14 -1.71 -7.36 -22.16
CA ARG A 14 -2.83 -6.41 -22.11
C ARG A 14 -2.48 -5.14 -21.33
N TYR A 15 -1.82 -5.29 -20.19
CA TYR A 15 -1.48 -4.16 -19.32
C TYR A 15 -0.05 -3.63 -19.54
N GLY A 16 0.78 -4.32 -20.34
CA GLY A 16 2.19 -3.98 -20.52
C GLY A 16 2.99 -4.06 -19.23
N LEU A 17 2.67 -5.06 -18.40
CA LEU A 17 3.33 -5.36 -17.14
C LEU A 17 4.32 -6.53 -17.29
N PRO A 18 5.41 -6.58 -16.49
CA PRO A 18 6.23 -7.77 -16.41
C PRO A 18 5.43 -8.99 -15.96
N LEU A 19 5.67 -10.14 -16.59
CA LEU A 19 4.91 -11.38 -16.33
C LEU A 19 5.01 -11.82 -14.86
N GLN A 20 6.17 -11.68 -14.23
CA GLN A 20 6.36 -11.98 -12.80
C GLN A 20 5.45 -11.14 -11.89
N PHE A 21 5.11 -9.91 -12.29
CA PHE A 21 4.19 -9.08 -11.51
C PHE A 21 2.76 -9.61 -11.57
N VAL A 22 2.37 -10.19 -12.71
CA VAL A 22 1.05 -10.82 -12.84
C VAL A 22 0.95 -12.06 -11.96
N PHE A 23 2.00 -12.89 -11.92
CA PHE A 23 2.05 -14.03 -10.98
C PHE A 23 1.88 -13.58 -9.53
N LYS A 24 2.66 -12.56 -9.16
CA LYS A 24 2.62 -11.99 -7.80
C LYS A 24 1.24 -11.39 -7.47
N GLU A 25 0.57 -10.77 -8.44
CA GLU A 25 -0.76 -10.20 -8.25
C GLU A 25 -1.80 -11.26 -7.89
N PHE A 26 -1.79 -12.40 -8.58
CA PHE A 26 -2.67 -13.53 -8.26
C PHE A 26 -2.39 -14.04 -6.84
N CYS A 27 -1.10 -14.26 -6.51
CA CYS A 27 -0.71 -14.73 -5.18
C CYS A 27 -1.05 -13.71 -4.09
N LEU A 28 -0.82 -12.42 -4.35
CA LEU A 28 -1.15 -11.34 -3.41
C LEU A 28 -2.65 -11.31 -3.10
N MET A 29 -3.51 -11.39 -4.12
CA MET A 29 -4.95 -11.37 -3.94
C MET A 29 -5.45 -12.63 -3.23
N ASP A 30 -4.87 -13.79 -3.52
CA ASP A 30 -5.18 -15.04 -2.83
C ASP A 30 -4.81 -14.96 -1.34
N VAL A 31 -3.59 -14.50 -1.02
CA VAL A 31 -3.14 -14.33 0.37
C VAL A 31 -4.03 -13.33 1.12
N ILE A 32 -4.39 -12.19 0.51
CA ILE A 32 -5.31 -11.23 1.12
C ILE A 32 -6.68 -11.86 1.37
N SER A 33 -7.18 -12.67 0.43
CA SER A 33 -8.46 -13.40 0.57
C SER A 33 -8.42 -14.39 1.74
N GLN A 34 -7.33 -15.14 1.88
CA GLN A 34 -7.16 -16.05 3.01
C GLN A 34 -7.08 -15.30 4.33
N ILE A 35 -6.33 -14.17 4.39
CA ILE A 35 -6.27 -13.31 5.57
C ILE A 35 -7.67 -12.79 5.94
N ALA A 36 -8.46 -12.35 4.96
CA ALA A 36 -9.84 -11.92 5.19
C ALA A 36 -10.69 -13.03 5.83
N ALA A 37 -10.61 -14.25 5.29
CA ALA A 37 -11.35 -15.41 5.80
C ALA A 37 -10.90 -15.81 7.23
N ILE A 38 -9.61 -15.75 7.52
CA ILE A 38 -9.06 -16.05 8.84
C ILE A 38 -9.53 -15.00 9.86
N THR A 39 -9.43 -13.72 9.51
CA THR A 39 -9.79 -12.61 10.40
C THR A 39 -11.28 -12.37 10.53
N ALA A 40 -12.11 -12.93 9.65
CA ALA A 40 -13.58 -12.90 9.79
C ALA A 40 -14.07 -13.52 11.10
N ARG A 41 -13.26 -14.40 11.72
CA ARG A 41 -13.55 -15.00 13.06
C ARG A 41 -13.32 -14.03 14.22
N GLU A 42 -12.51 -12.98 13.99
CA GLU A 42 -12.18 -11.94 14.97
C GLU A 42 -12.30 -10.55 14.28
N PRO A 43 -13.53 -10.11 13.95
CA PRO A 43 -13.75 -8.90 13.15
C PRO A 43 -13.10 -7.66 13.79
N GLY A 44 -12.44 -6.85 12.96
CA GLY A 44 -11.80 -5.60 13.39
C GLY A 44 -10.46 -5.76 14.10
N SER A 45 -9.93 -6.99 14.19
CA SER A 45 -8.59 -7.22 14.77
C SER A 45 -7.45 -6.73 13.87
N LEU A 46 -7.66 -6.72 12.57
CA LEU A 46 -6.66 -6.35 11.56
C LEU A 46 -7.21 -5.24 10.65
N VAL A 47 -6.37 -4.26 10.33
CA VAL A 47 -6.71 -3.15 9.42
C VAL A 47 -5.72 -3.11 8.27
N PHE A 48 -6.23 -3.14 7.05
CA PHE A 48 -5.42 -3.09 5.85
C PHE A 48 -4.91 -1.68 5.58
N LYS A 49 -3.62 -1.56 5.26
CA LYS A 49 -2.94 -0.28 5.02
C LYS A 49 -1.94 -0.35 3.87
N GLY A 50 -1.11 0.66 3.76
CA GLY A 50 0.00 0.72 2.81
C GLY A 50 -0.41 1.05 1.38
N GLY A 51 0.55 0.88 0.47
CA GLY A 51 0.33 1.17 -0.95
C GLY A 51 -0.68 0.25 -1.59
N THR A 52 -0.71 -1.02 -1.17
CA THR A 52 -1.64 -2.02 -1.69
C THR A 52 -3.07 -1.70 -1.33
N ALA A 53 -3.33 -1.29 -0.08
CA ALA A 53 -4.66 -0.85 0.35
C ALA A 53 -5.14 0.37 -0.44
N LEU A 54 -4.28 1.41 -0.56
CA LEU A 54 -4.60 2.62 -1.31
C LEU A 54 -4.94 2.31 -2.78
N ASN A 55 -4.09 1.53 -3.45
CA ASN A 55 -4.28 1.23 -4.86
C ASN A 55 -5.52 0.36 -5.11
N LYS A 56 -5.74 -0.68 -4.30
CA LYS A 56 -6.81 -1.65 -4.55
C LYS A 56 -8.18 -1.25 -4.01
N ALA A 57 -8.24 -0.43 -2.96
CA ALA A 57 -9.52 0.01 -2.40
C ALA A 57 -10.02 1.34 -2.96
N TYR A 58 -9.12 2.22 -3.43
CA TYR A 58 -9.49 3.57 -3.82
C TYR A 58 -9.09 3.95 -5.25
N LEU A 59 -7.86 3.65 -5.69
CA LEU A 59 -7.38 4.11 -6.99
C LEU A 59 -7.94 3.29 -8.16
N GLN A 60 -8.36 2.05 -7.93
CA GLN A 60 -9.04 1.19 -8.92
C GLN A 60 -8.36 1.21 -10.31
N LYS A 61 -9.01 1.80 -11.33
CA LYS A 61 -8.47 1.88 -12.71
C LYS A 61 -7.13 2.63 -12.82
N MET A 62 -6.81 3.47 -11.83
CA MET A 62 -5.53 4.18 -11.75
C MET A 62 -4.50 3.42 -10.91
N GLN A 63 -4.83 2.22 -10.43
CA GLN A 63 -3.93 1.45 -9.58
C GLN A 63 -2.64 1.09 -10.32
N ARG A 64 -1.55 1.14 -9.58
CA ARG A 64 -0.31 0.48 -9.97
C ARG A 64 -0.20 -0.87 -9.29
N PHE A 65 0.67 -1.70 -9.82
CA PHE A 65 1.03 -2.96 -9.19
C PHE A 65 1.66 -2.74 -7.80
N SER A 66 1.33 -3.61 -6.87
CA SER A 66 1.87 -3.63 -5.50
C SER A 66 2.35 -5.04 -5.13
N GLU A 67 3.38 -5.12 -4.28
CA GLU A 67 4.10 -6.38 -4.02
C GLU A 67 3.85 -6.94 -2.62
N ASP A 68 3.40 -6.08 -1.69
CA ASP A 68 3.35 -6.35 -0.26
C ASP A 68 1.93 -6.16 0.27
N ALA A 69 1.58 -6.83 1.35
CA ALA A 69 0.36 -6.58 2.10
C ALA A 69 0.70 -6.13 3.52
N ASP A 70 0.35 -4.89 3.82
CA ASP A 70 0.61 -4.22 5.09
C ASP A 70 -0.65 -4.15 5.93
N PHE A 71 -0.52 -4.47 7.23
CA PHE A 71 -1.62 -4.44 8.18
C PHE A 71 -1.21 -3.77 9.48
N ASP A 72 -2.20 -3.22 10.19
CA ASP A 72 -2.08 -2.85 11.59
C ASP A 72 -2.97 -3.77 12.44
N LEU A 73 -2.39 -4.37 13.47
CA LEU A 73 -3.14 -5.14 14.46
C LEU A 73 -3.75 -4.18 15.48
N VAL A 74 -5.07 -4.19 15.58
CA VAL A 74 -5.80 -3.44 16.61
C VAL A 74 -5.73 -4.20 17.92
N THR A 75 -4.75 -3.87 18.74
CA THR A 75 -4.58 -4.50 20.06
C THR A 75 -4.40 -3.46 21.14
N LYS A 76 -4.86 -3.80 22.36
CA LYS A 76 -4.63 -2.96 23.55
C LYS A 76 -3.24 -3.15 24.13
N ASN A 77 -2.57 -4.26 23.82
CA ASN A 77 -1.33 -4.68 24.45
C ASN A 77 -0.35 -5.38 23.50
N SER A 78 0.86 -5.00 23.70
CA SER A 78 2.15 -5.70 23.64
C SER A 78 2.52 -6.53 22.41
N ASP A 79 3.83 -6.54 22.23
CA ASP A 79 4.65 -7.36 21.33
C ASP A 79 4.29 -8.86 21.35
N LYS A 80 3.84 -9.39 22.50
CA LYS A 80 3.43 -10.80 22.64
C LYS A 80 2.17 -11.13 21.86
N GLU A 81 1.19 -10.22 21.85
CA GLU A 81 -0.05 -10.40 21.06
C GLU A 81 0.25 -10.30 19.56
N LEU A 82 1.07 -9.34 19.17
CA LEU A 82 1.50 -9.21 17.78
C LEU A 82 2.19 -10.48 17.29
N TYR A 83 3.14 -11.02 18.05
CA TYR A 83 3.83 -12.26 17.70
C TYR A 83 2.86 -13.45 17.63
N ARG A 84 2.00 -13.62 18.65
CA ARG A 84 1.03 -14.73 18.70
C ARG A 84 0.03 -14.66 17.56
N PHE A 85 -0.50 -13.48 17.27
CA PHE A 85 -1.43 -13.26 16.17
C PHE A 85 -0.75 -13.54 14.82
N SER A 86 0.44 -12.99 14.58
CA SER A 86 1.18 -13.20 13.34
C SER A 86 1.55 -14.66 13.13
N LYS A 87 1.92 -15.38 14.21
CA LYS A 87 2.21 -16.82 14.15
C LYS A 87 0.97 -17.64 13.81
N LYS A 88 -0.18 -17.33 14.44
CA LYS A 88 -1.46 -17.96 14.12
C LYS A 88 -1.83 -17.71 12.66
N LEU A 89 -1.79 -16.46 12.21
CA LEU A 89 -2.11 -16.08 10.83
C LEU A 89 -1.22 -16.84 9.84
N ALA A 90 0.09 -16.83 10.04
CA ALA A 90 1.06 -17.51 9.20
C ALA A 90 0.80 -19.03 9.12
N SER A 91 0.35 -19.67 10.23
CA SER A 91 0.06 -21.11 10.25
C SER A 91 -1.27 -21.50 9.59
N GLU A 92 -2.16 -20.55 9.34
CA GLU A 92 -3.47 -20.80 8.73
C GLU A 92 -3.50 -20.46 7.22
N ILE A 93 -2.47 -19.78 6.69
CA ILE A 93 -2.33 -19.52 5.24
C ILE A 93 -1.88 -20.81 4.54
N ASN A 94 -2.63 -21.24 3.54
CA ASN A 94 -2.41 -22.48 2.83
C ASN A 94 -1.89 -22.26 1.39
N GLY A 95 -1.18 -23.26 0.86
CA GLY A 95 -0.70 -23.23 -0.53
C GLY A 95 0.61 -22.44 -0.73
N TYR A 96 1.25 -21.99 0.34
CA TYR A 96 2.52 -21.28 0.34
C TYR A 96 3.50 -21.89 1.33
N MET A 97 4.79 -21.82 1.02
CA MET A 97 5.84 -22.08 2.00
C MET A 97 6.06 -20.79 2.80
N ILE A 98 5.71 -20.83 4.09
CA ILE A 98 5.81 -19.65 4.96
C ILE A 98 7.21 -19.60 5.56
N THR A 99 7.87 -18.44 5.44
CA THR A 99 9.18 -18.23 6.09
C THR A 99 9.03 -18.02 7.59
N GLU A 100 10.16 -18.13 8.31
CA GLU A 100 10.21 -17.78 9.72
C GLU A 100 9.79 -16.31 9.94
N LEU A 101 9.01 -16.08 11.01
CA LEU A 101 8.58 -14.74 11.40
C LEU A 101 9.78 -13.93 11.88
N ARG A 102 9.96 -12.76 11.32
CA ARG A 102 11.00 -11.79 11.71
C ARG A 102 10.37 -10.57 12.36
N ARG A 103 11.00 -10.10 13.42
CA ARG A 103 10.63 -8.82 14.02
C ARG A 103 11.51 -7.71 13.45
N VAL A 104 10.87 -6.69 12.88
CA VAL A 104 11.52 -5.47 12.38
C VAL A 104 10.90 -4.28 13.13
N ARG A 105 11.58 -3.81 14.17
CA ARG A 105 11.08 -2.77 15.09
C ARG A 105 9.70 -3.13 15.69
N TYR A 106 8.64 -2.47 15.27
CA TYR A 106 7.25 -2.66 15.74
C TYR A 106 6.41 -3.54 14.80
N THR A 107 7.04 -4.16 13.82
CA THR A 107 6.39 -4.95 12.77
C THR A 107 6.86 -6.39 12.84
N MET A 108 5.91 -7.33 12.75
CA MET A 108 6.20 -8.73 12.43
C MET A 108 6.08 -8.92 10.93
N GLN A 109 7.08 -9.55 10.34
CA GLN A 109 7.21 -9.77 8.91
C GLN A 109 7.38 -11.27 8.62
N PHE A 110 6.71 -11.75 7.59
CA PHE A 110 6.96 -13.07 7.01
C PHE A 110 6.66 -13.05 5.51
N TYR A 111 7.10 -14.08 4.81
CA TYR A 111 6.93 -14.22 3.38
C TYR A 111 6.12 -15.47 3.05
N CYS A 112 5.15 -15.33 2.15
CA CYS A 112 4.41 -16.42 1.54
C CYS A 112 5.11 -16.77 0.22
N MET A 113 6.00 -17.76 0.26
CA MET A 113 6.79 -18.21 -0.90
C MET A 113 5.95 -19.09 -1.82
N TYR A 114 6.13 -18.94 -3.13
CA TYR A 114 5.46 -19.75 -4.15
C TYR A 114 6.39 -20.02 -5.34
N GLY A 115 6.17 -21.18 -5.99
CA GLY A 115 6.83 -21.49 -7.26
C GLY A 115 6.20 -20.73 -8.42
N THR A 116 7.01 -20.26 -9.38
CA THR A 116 6.50 -19.58 -10.58
C THR A 116 6.37 -20.57 -11.75
N PRO A 117 5.40 -20.37 -12.68
CA PRO A 117 5.24 -21.24 -13.85
C PRO A 117 6.45 -21.26 -14.82
N LEU A 118 7.37 -20.33 -14.66
CA LEU A 118 8.62 -20.25 -15.46
C LEU A 118 9.80 -20.95 -14.79
N GLY A 119 9.58 -21.56 -13.61
CA GLY A 119 10.63 -22.06 -12.73
C GLY A 119 11.16 -20.96 -11.80
N GLY A 120 11.75 -21.40 -10.67
CA GLY A 120 12.17 -20.52 -9.60
C GLY A 120 11.06 -20.17 -8.62
N GLU A 121 11.37 -19.32 -7.67
CA GLU A 121 10.49 -18.94 -6.56
C GLU A 121 10.34 -17.43 -6.49
N ASP A 122 9.18 -16.97 -6.02
CA ASP A 122 8.90 -15.59 -5.65
C ASP A 122 8.04 -15.59 -4.38
N HIS A 123 7.71 -14.41 -3.84
CA HIS A 123 7.01 -14.30 -2.57
C HIS A 123 6.06 -13.11 -2.51
N VAL A 124 5.07 -13.22 -1.63
CA VAL A 124 4.28 -12.10 -1.12
C VAL A 124 4.77 -11.79 0.29
N ARG A 125 5.16 -10.56 0.56
CA ARG A 125 5.56 -10.09 1.90
C ARG A 125 4.33 -9.64 2.67
N ILE A 126 4.25 -10.08 3.94
CA ILE A 126 3.22 -9.69 4.88
C ILE A 126 3.88 -8.96 6.04
N ASP A 127 3.44 -7.72 6.26
CA ASP A 127 3.90 -6.87 7.34
C ASP A 127 2.72 -6.55 8.28
N ILE A 128 2.84 -6.90 9.57
CA ILE A 128 1.82 -6.65 10.59
C ILE A 128 2.44 -5.79 11.70
N SER A 129 1.94 -4.58 11.88
CA SER A 129 2.40 -3.66 12.92
C SER A 129 1.40 -3.55 14.07
N SER A 130 1.88 -3.31 15.29
CA SER A 130 1.05 -3.12 16.48
C SER A 130 0.94 -1.64 16.87
N LYS A 131 0.66 -0.76 15.92
CA LYS A 131 0.50 0.66 16.22
C LYS A 131 -0.92 0.95 16.73
N ARG A 132 -1.04 1.82 17.75
CA ARG A 132 -2.33 2.40 18.12
C ARG A 132 -2.76 3.37 17.03
N LEU A 133 -3.92 3.06 16.43
CA LEU A 133 -4.45 3.84 15.35
C LEU A 133 -5.30 5.01 15.88
N ARG A 134 -4.89 6.23 15.56
CA ARG A 134 -5.81 7.36 15.49
C ARG A 134 -6.10 7.60 14.03
N THR A 135 -7.37 7.65 13.68
CA THR A 135 -7.84 7.86 12.31
C THR A 135 -8.64 9.14 12.23
N ALA A 136 -8.52 9.85 11.10
CA ALA A 136 -9.33 11.06 10.84
C ALA A 136 -10.79 10.73 10.54
N LYS A 137 -11.04 9.52 10.03
CA LYS A 137 -12.39 8.96 9.80
C LYS A 137 -12.49 7.56 10.42
N PRO A 138 -13.72 7.04 10.64
CA PRO A 138 -13.93 5.63 10.92
C PRO A 138 -13.29 4.76 9.83
N LEU A 139 -12.88 3.53 10.22
CA LEU A 139 -12.40 2.55 9.26
C LEU A 139 -13.51 2.20 8.26
N GLU A 140 -13.13 1.97 7.02
CA GLU A 140 -14.05 1.68 5.92
C GLU A 140 -14.01 0.18 5.56
N ASN A 141 -15.13 -0.34 5.04
CA ASN A 141 -15.25 -1.72 4.58
C ASN A 141 -15.32 -1.76 3.04
N ASN A 142 -14.37 -1.13 2.38
CA ASN A 142 -14.31 -1.11 0.93
C ASN A 142 -13.87 -2.46 0.37
N MET A 143 -14.28 -2.76 -0.87
CA MET A 143 -13.76 -3.89 -1.61
C MET A 143 -12.31 -3.64 -2.02
N ILE A 144 -11.46 -4.63 -1.81
CA ILE A 144 -10.08 -4.69 -2.29
C ILE A 144 -10.13 -5.32 -3.68
N ILE A 145 -9.89 -4.54 -4.73
CA ILE A 145 -10.09 -4.97 -6.14
C ILE A 145 -8.76 -4.98 -6.88
N SER A 146 -8.45 -6.08 -7.54
CA SER A 146 -7.43 -6.11 -8.57
C SER A 146 -8.06 -5.95 -9.95
N GLU A 147 -7.80 -4.83 -10.60
CA GLU A 147 -8.18 -4.59 -11.99
C GLU A 147 -7.40 -5.48 -12.97
N PHE A 148 -6.25 -6.02 -12.54
CA PHE A 148 -5.41 -6.86 -13.38
C PHE A 148 -5.94 -8.29 -13.50
N THR A 149 -6.37 -8.86 -12.38
CA THR A 149 -6.85 -10.24 -12.30
C THR A 149 -8.37 -10.33 -12.20
N HIS A 150 -9.07 -9.20 -12.18
CA HIS A 150 -10.54 -9.12 -12.00
C HIS A 150 -11.02 -9.87 -10.75
N SER A 151 -10.20 -9.86 -9.70
CA SER A 151 -10.53 -10.47 -8.41
C SER A 151 -10.84 -9.40 -7.37
N SER A 152 -11.65 -9.78 -6.39
CA SER A 152 -12.02 -8.88 -5.29
C SER A 152 -12.07 -9.61 -3.96
N VAL A 153 -11.73 -8.89 -2.88
CA VAL A 153 -11.79 -9.36 -1.50
C VAL A 153 -12.52 -8.34 -0.66
N SER A 154 -13.32 -8.80 0.30
CA SER A 154 -14.03 -7.97 1.28
C SER A 154 -13.81 -8.50 2.69
N GLY A 155 -14.25 -7.75 3.70
CA GLY A 155 -14.25 -8.21 5.09
C GLY A 155 -13.02 -7.82 5.91
N ILE A 156 -12.06 -7.08 5.34
CA ILE A 156 -10.97 -6.47 6.10
C ILE A 156 -11.23 -4.96 6.19
N PRO A 157 -11.31 -4.38 7.39
CA PRO A 157 -11.37 -2.94 7.57
C PRO A 157 -10.14 -2.25 6.94
N ILE A 158 -10.35 -1.09 6.34
CA ILE A 158 -9.33 -0.31 5.65
C ILE A 158 -9.33 1.11 6.20
N TYR A 159 -8.18 1.75 6.26
CA TYR A 159 -8.09 3.19 6.52
C TYR A 159 -8.77 4.01 5.45
N SER A 160 -9.31 5.17 5.82
CA SER A 160 -9.83 6.13 4.85
C SER A 160 -8.76 6.53 3.83
N ILE A 161 -9.21 7.04 2.68
CA ILE A 161 -8.27 7.52 1.65
C ILE A 161 -7.37 8.63 2.20
N GLU A 162 -7.90 9.51 3.05
CA GLU A 162 -7.12 10.60 3.65
C GLU A 162 -6.06 10.07 4.62
N ASP A 163 -6.38 9.07 5.45
CA ASP A 163 -5.40 8.45 6.36
C ASP A 163 -4.29 7.72 5.58
N LEU A 164 -4.63 7.03 4.48
CA LEU A 164 -3.64 6.38 3.60
C LEU A 164 -2.79 7.41 2.85
N THR A 165 -3.41 8.49 2.36
CA THR A 165 -2.71 9.57 1.65
C THR A 165 -1.75 10.30 2.58
N ALA A 166 -2.15 10.60 3.81
CA ALA A 166 -1.26 11.21 4.81
C ALA A 166 0.00 10.36 5.05
N ARG A 167 -0.15 9.02 5.15
CA ARG A 167 0.99 8.09 5.28
C ARG A 167 1.86 8.05 4.03
N LYS A 168 1.27 8.19 2.84
CA LYS A 168 2.01 8.29 1.58
C LYS A 168 2.75 9.61 1.44
N MET A 169 2.17 10.71 1.92
CA MET A 169 2.86 12.00 2.02
C MET A 169 4.05 11.92 2.98
N HIS A 170 3.93 11.21 4.10
CA HIS A 170 5.05 10.96 5.01
C HIS A 170 6.18 10.20 4.32
N ALA A 171 5.88 9.11 3.63
CA ALA A 171 6.87 8.37 2.85
C ALA A 171 7.51 9.24 1.76
N LEU A 172 6.74 10.12 1.11
CA LEU A 172 7.26 11.09 0.13
C LEU A 172 8.21 12.09 0.77
N ALA A 173 7.91 12.60 1.98
CA ALA A 173 8.77 13.51 2.73
C ALA A 173 10.10 12.85 3.13
N ASP A 174 10.07 11.56 3.45
CA ASP A 174 11.26 10.82 3.91
C ASP A 174 12.18 10.39 2.77
N ARG A 175 11.63 9.67 1.79
CA ARG A 175 12.42 9.00 0.75
C ARG A 175 12.18 9.50 -0.68
N ALA A 176 11.02 10.10 -0.96
CA ALA A 176 10.61 10.62 -2.26
C ALA A 176 10.80 9.61 -3.41
N GLU A 177 10.26 8.40 -3.26
CA GLU A 177 10.26 7.40 -4.33
C GLU A 177 9.15 7.68 -5.37
N GLY A 178 9.36 7.20 -6.60
CA GLY A 178 8.37 7.40 -7.66
C GLY A 178 7.01 6.75 -7.38
N LYS A 179 6.99 5.61 -6.64
CA LYS A 179 5.75 4.99 -6.18
C LYS A 179 4.97 5.91 -5.24
N ASP A 180 5.65 6.64 -4.35
CA ASP A 180 5.00 7.56 -3.42
C ASP A 180 4.50 8.82 -4.13
N LEU A 181 5.28 9.36 -5.08
CA LEU A 181 4.85 10.47 -5.94
C LEU A 181 3.59 10.10 -6.71
N TYR A 182 3.57 8.95 -7.38
CA TYR A 182 2.42 8.48 -8.15
C TYR A 182 1.18 8.30 -7.26
N ASP A 183 1.33 7.61 -6.13
CA ASP A 183 0.24 7.33 -5.21
C ASP A 183 -0.37 8.63 -4.63
N VAL A 184 0.47 9.59 -4.20
CA VAL A 184 -0.01 10.87 -3.67
C VAL A 184 -0.69 11.71 -4.75
N HIS A 185 -0.09 11.79 -5.95
CA HIS A 185 -0.67 12.53 -7.07
C HIS A 185 -2.08 12.03 -7.43
N MET A 186 -2.27 10.70 -7.46
CA MET A 186 -3.57 10.10 -7.79
C MET A 186 -4.59 10.23 -6.65
N ALA A 187 -4.16 10.12 -5.40
CA ALA A 187 -5.06 10.11 -4.25
C ALA A 187 -5.44 11.51 -3.74
N LEU A 188 -4.53 12.49 -3.82
CA LEU A 188 -4.73 13.82 -3.24
C LEU A 188 -6.00 14.52 -3.75
N PRO A 189 -6.35 14.51 -5.06
CA PRO A 189 -7.59 15.10 -5.56
C PRO A 189 -8.87 14.45 -5.05
N MET A 190 -8.77 13.22 -4.52
CA MET A 190 -9.92 12.48 -3.97
C MET A 190 -10.15 12.76 -2.48
N CYS A 191 -9.19 13.42 -1.82
CA CYS A 191 -9.24 13.72 -0.39
C CYS A 191 -10.02 15.00 -0.10
N SER A 192 -10.71 15.01 1.05
CA SER A 192 -11.20 16.27 1.64
C SER A 192 -10.03 16.97 2.34
N ASN A 193 -9.68 18.21 1.96
CA ASN A 193 -8.57 18.96 2.56
C ASN A 193 -8.68 19.05 4.09
N LYS A 194 -9.88 19.30 4.61
CA LYS A 194 -10.13 19.39 6.06
C LYS A 194 -9.83 18.06 6.76
N VAL A 195 -10.24 16.95 6.19
CA VAL A 195 -10.02 15.61 6.76
C VAL A 195 -8.57 15.21 6.61
N LEU A 196 -7.95 15.49 5.46
CA LEU A 196 -6.54 15.22 5.21
C LEU A 196 -5.63 15.96 6.20
N LYS A 197 -5.93 17.22 6.52
CA LYS A 197 -5.22 17.96 7.59
C LYS A 197 -5.24 17.18 8.90
N THR A 198 -6.42 16.74 9.34
CA THR A 198 -6.56 15.93 10.56
C THR A 198 -5.83 14.60 10.47
N ALA A 199 -5.86 13.94 9.31
CA ALA A 199 -5.14 12.69 9.07
C ALA A 199 -3.62 12.88 9.18
N ILE A 200 -3.10 13.99 8.64
CA ILE A 200 -1.67 14.35 8.78
C ILE A 200 -1.31 14.58 10.24
N GLU A 201 -2.12 15.33 11.01
CA GLU A 201 -1.89 15.55 12.44
C GLU A 201 -1.82 14.24 13.23
N PHE A 202 -2.74 13.30 12.94
CA PHE A 202 -2.76 12.00 13.60
C PHE A 202 -1.60 11.11 13.17
N MET A 203 -1.23 11.16 11.91
CA MET A 203 -0.08 10.45 11.37
C MET A 203 1.22 10.94 12.04
N LEU A 204 1.48 12.24 12.08
CA LEU A 204 2.66 12.83 12.72
C LEU A 204 2.77 12.41 14.20
N LYS A 205 1.67 12.54 14.95
CA LYS A 205 1.63 12.08 16.34
C LYS A 205 1.91 10.58 16.48
N SER A 206 1.47 9.76 15.52
CA SER A 206 1.73 8.31 15.55
C SER A 206 3.18 7.95 15.26
N GLU A 207 3.89 8.80 14.51
CA GLU A 207 5.32 8.65 14.23
C GLU A 207 6.21 9.31 15.30
N GLY A 208 5.61 10.03 16.27
CA GLY A 208 6.35 10.75 17.32
C GLY A 208 6.93 12.09 16.85
N GLU A 209 6.39 12.63 15.76
CA GLU A 209 6.82 13.93 15.21
C GLU A 209 5.92 15.05 15.74
N GLU A 210 6.55 16.11 16.27
CA GLU A 210 5.87 17.28 16.87
C GLU A 210 5.87 18.50 15.94
N GLU A 211 5.89 18.29 14.63
CA GLU A 211 5.83 19.38 13.67
C GLU A 211 4.39 19.78 13.32
N ALA A 212 4.21 21.05 12.93
CA ALA A 212 2.93 21.53 12.41
C ALA A 212 2.66 20.99 11.00
N VAL A 213 1.39 20.85 10.61
CA VAL A 213 0.99 20.36 9.27
C VAL A 213 1.62 21.20 8.16
N ASP A 214 1.64 22.55 8.30
CA ASP A 214 2.28 23.43 7.31
C ASP A 214 3.76 23.10 7.12
N SER A 215 4.50 22.92 8.21
CA SER A 215 5.93 22.57 8.18
C SER A 215 6.16 21.23 7.52
N PHE A 216 5.31 20.23 7.82
CA PHE A 216 5.36 18.91 7.21
C PHE A 216 5.12 18.98 5.70
N VAL A 217 4.10 19.72 5.24
CA VAL A 217 3.82 19.90 3.81
C VAL A 217 4.99 20.61 3.13
N GLN A 218 5.55 21.65 3.76
CA GLN A 218 6.74 22.33 3.25
C GLN A 218 7.95 21.40 3.13
N ARG A 219 8.18 20.52 4.11
CA ARG A 219 9.22 19.48 4.07
C ARG A 219 9.00 18.52 2.90
N SER A 220 7.77 18.10 2.69
CA SER A 220 7.37 17.22 1.57
C SER A 220 7.66 17.89 0.22
N ILE A 221 7.28 19.15 0.04
CA ILE A 221 7.54 19.97 -1.15
C ILE A 221 9.07 20.11 -1.36
N ALA A 222 9.83 20.46 -0.32
CA ALA A 222 11.26 20.62 -0.42
C ALA A 222 11.97 19.31 -0.80
N ARG A 223 11.51 18.19 -0.28
CA ARG A 223 12.03 16.87 -0.61
C ARG A 223 11.72 16.49 -2.06
N LEU A 224 10.48 16.72 -2.49
CA LEU A 224 10.03 16.44 -3.85
C LEU A 224 10.78 17.30 -4.88
N LYS A 225 11.01 18.61 -4.62
CA LYS A 225 11.80 19.49 -5.48
C LYS A 225 13.21 18.95 -5.76
N LYS A 226 13.83 18.31 -4.78
CA LYS A 226 15.19 17.72 -4.90
C LYS A 226 15.21 16.35 -5.58
N SER A 227 14.06 15.71 -5.83
CA SER A 227 13.99 14.37 -6.42
C SER A 227 14.28 14.39 -7.93
N ASP A 228 14.84 13.30 -8.43
CA ASP A 228 15.13 13.10 -9.85
C ASP A 228 13.98 12.36 -10.56
N PRO A 229 13.22 13.04 -11.43
CA PRO A 229 12.09 12.43 -12.14
C PRO A 229 12.51 11.30 -13.07
N LYS A 230 13.70 11.35 -13.63
CA LYS A 230 14.22 10.30 -14.51
C LYS A 230 14.47 9.00 -13.74
N LYS A 231 15.07 9.11 -12.56
CA LYS A 231 15.24 7.97 -11.65
C LYS A 231 13.90 7.41 -11.19
N MET A 232 12.96 8.28 -10.78
CA MET A 232 11.61 7.88 -10.40
C MET A 232 10.91 7.11 -11.51
N ARG A 233 10.96 7.62 -12.75
CA ARG A 233 10.41 6.94 -13.93
C ARG A 233 10.96 5.53 -14.09
N ASN A 234 12.27 5.40 -14.10
CA ASN A 234 12.93 4.13 -14.41
C ASN A 234 12.59 3.05 -13.37
N LEU A 235 12.48 3.44 -12.09
CA LEU A 235 12.19 2.51 -10.99
C LEU A 235 10.69 2.22 -10.84
N THR A 236 9.79 3.08 -11.33
CA THR A 236 8.36 2.96 -11.05
C THR A 236 7.51 2.57 -12.26
N ASN A 237 7.91 2.96 -13.48
CA ASN A 237 7.18 2.59 -14.70
C ASN A 237 6.88 1.08 -14.84
N PRO A 238 7.77 0.14 -14.43
CA PRO A 238 7.44 -1.28 -14.48
C PRO A 238 6.19 -1.68 -13.66
N PHE A 239 5.86 -0.90 -12.63
CA PHE A 239 4.71 -1.13 -11.76
C PHE A 239 3.40 -0.50 -12.26
N ILE A 240 3.47 0.34 -13.30
CA ILE A 240 2.30 1.06 -13.81
C ILE A 240 1.90 0.45 -15.16
N PRO A 241 0.61 0.09 -15.36
CA PRO A 241 0.12 -0.34 -16.67
C PRO A 241 0.53 0.64 -17.76
N SER A 242 0.92 0.13 -18.92
CA SER A 242 1.46 0.95 -20.00
C SER A 242 0.55 2.12 -20.42
N ALA A 243 -0.76 1.89 -20.42
CA ALA A 243 -1.76 2.92 -20.73
C ALA A 243 -1.89 4.02 -19.65
N SER A 244 -1.51 3.73 -18.39
CA SER A 244 -1.61 4.65 -17.26
C SER A 244 -0.27 5.31 -16.90
N ARG A 245 0.80 4.98 -17.63
CA ARG A 245 2.13 5.58 -17.37
C ARG A 245 2.10 7.08 -17.64
N PRO A 246 2.64 7.89 -16.73
CA PRO A 246 2.80 9.32 -16.98
C PRO A 246 3.61 9.55 -18.26
N LYS A 247 3.12 10.42 -19.14
CA LYS A 247 3.84 10.82 -20.36
C LYS A 247 5.14 11.56 -20.01
N SER A 248 5.09 12.38 -18.96
CA SER A 248 6.22 13.11 -18.41
C SER A 248 6.21 13.01 -16.90
N TRP A 249 7.28 12.46 -16.30
CA TRP A 249 7.46 12.40 -14.86
C TRP A 249 7.86 13.77 -14.27
N GLU A 250 8.41 14.66 -15.08
CA GLU A 250 8.66 16.05 -14.72
C GLU A 250 7.35 16.81 -14.56
N GLU A 251 6.42 16.65 -15.53
CA GLU A 251 5.08 17.25 -15.43
C GLU A 251 4.31 16.69 -14.23
N LEU A 252 4.31 15.36 -14.03
CA LEU A 252 3.66 14.73 -12.87
C LEU A 252 4.20 15.29 -11.54
N LYS A 253 5.53 15.49 -11.46
CA LYS A 253 6.18 16.08 -10.29
C LYS A 253 5.75 17.52 -10.08
N ASN A 254 5.76 18.35 -11.14
CA ASN A 254 5.40 19.75 -11.06
C ASN A 254 3.92 19.94 -10.72
N ASP A 255 3.06 19.08 -11.25
CA ASP A 255 1.63 19.06 -10.95
C ASP A 255 1.39 18.72 -9.47
N LEU A 256 2.05 17.69 -8.93
CA LEU A 256 1.96 17.39 -7.50
C LEU A 256 2.52 18.52 -6.63
N LEU A 257 3.59 19.20 -7.06
CA LEU A 257 4.12 20.36 -6.34
C LEU A 257 3.07 21.49 -6.26
N ALA A 258 2.36 21.78 -7.36
CA ALA A 258 1.27 22.75 -7.38
C ALA A 258 0.14 22.34 -6.44
N MET A 259 -0.32 21.08 -6.50
CA MET A 259 -1.36 20.56 -5.61
C MET A 259 -0.99 20.68 -4.11
N LEU A 260 0.27 20.41 -3.76
CA LEU A 260 0.74 20.52 -2.38
C LEU A 260 0.84 21.97 -1.91
N GLU A 261 1.24 22.92 -2.78
CA GLU A 261 1.26 24.36 -2.47
C GLU A 261 -0.20 24.86 -2.29
N ASP A 262 -1.13 24.44 -3.14
CA ASP A 262 -2.56 24.79 -3.02
C ASP A 262 -3.17 24.23 -1.73
N PHE A 263 -2.88 22.96 -1.40
CA PHE A 263 -3.30 22.37 -0.12
C PHE A 263 -2.75 23.16 1.06
N ARG A 264 -1.46 23.53 1.01
CA ARG A 264 -0.79 24.30 2.05
C ARG A 264 -1.41 25.68 2.22
N ALA A 265 -1.74 26.38 1.13
CA ALA A 265 -2.37 27.68 1.16
C ALA A 265 -3.78 27.66 1.79
N GLY A 266 -4.44 26.51 1.81
CA GLY A 266 -5.74 26.28 2.42
C GLY A 266 -5.72 25.80 3.89
N LEU A 267 -4.52 25.65 4.50
CA LEU A 267 -4.39 25.19 5.90
C LEU A 267 -4.72 26.26 6.91
#